data_13b5dd4bb5647d394ab5f471821afe92
#
_entry.id   13b5dd4bb5647d394ab5f471821afe92
#
_cell.length_a   1.000
_cell.length_b   1.000
_cell.length_c   1.000
_cell.angle_alpha   90.00
_cell.angle_beta   90.00
_cell.angle_gamma   90.00
#
_symmetry.space_group_name_H-M   'P 1'
#
loop_
_entity.id
_entity.type
_entity.pdbx_description
1 polymer ?
#
loop_
_entity_poly.entity_id
_entity_poly.type
_entity_poly.pdbx_seq_one_letter_code
_entity_poly.pdbx_strand_id
1 'polypeptide(L)'
;MASEQISLFEDSVGRQEPEAAGLTLVSRHSRPLTKAQQTFNRLVARIETLRLKIERETRLFDDALAYYGEHLHPRLRRQTELRKELARALAAFLDDKRVKAKSARSTLRQVIANQLKGIFSEEGSLSDGDLRALFERVHGRGFEEFEREEIEKARQQIETVFSDLGIEIDLSDIKPGMSEETMAAKAAEMANRFRQSEEKWQSSSQPRRKTQRQMEKEERERQAEELRKKTIARVYKQLAKVLHPDLELDAARRGQKEVLMQELTVAYRNNDMHTLLRLEMAWIQREEGDIERLTDEKLAIYNQTLKEQVQDLERELHELPYQPRYQPIAVIDGPFGATIRTNGPAEARAMDEVNASMEASIRDLQSKDGLETLKAILRSYREEQRAMKWDLRDFPF
;
A
#
# COMPACT_ATOMS: atom_id res chain seq x y z
N MET A 1 0.61 -10.40 -35.15
CA MET A 1 0.87 -8.99 -35.44
C MET A 1 1.14 -8.31 -34.12
N ALA A 2 2.28 -7.63 -34.06
CA ALA A 2 3.02 -7.33 -32.85
C ALA A 2 2.37 -6.23 -31.98
N SER A 3 2.58 -6.41 -30.73
CA SER A 3 2.33 -5.53 -29.59
C SER A 3 2.81 -4.10 -29.83
N GLU A 4 1.91 -3.14 -29.90
CA GLU A 4 2.20 -1.75 -29.55
C GLU A 4 1.64 -1.47 -28.15
N GLN A 5 2.44 -1.80 -27.16
CA GLN A 5 2.31 -1.19 -25.83
C GLN A 5 2.95 0.19 -25.90
N ILE A 6 2.14 1.19 -26.19
CA ILE A 6 2.56 2.60 -26.09
C ILE A 6 2.51 2.96 -24.61
N SER A 7 3.69 3.00 -23.99
CA SER A 7 3.95 3.62 -22.71
C SER A 7 3.72 5.14 -22.84
N LEU A 8 2.61 5.65 -22.34
CA LEU A 8 2.24 7.07 -22.38
C LEU A 8 3.02 7.92 -21.37
N PHE A 9 3.91 7.32 -20.59
CA PHE A 9 4.69 7.99 -19.54
C PHE A 9 6.22 7.95 -19.74
N GLU A 10 6.71 7.44 -20.87
CA GLU A 10 8.17 7.29 -21.06
C GLU A 10 8.89 8.48 -21.72
N ASP A 11 8.19 9.52 -22.19
CA ASP A 11 8.81 10.53 -23.07
C ASP A 11 9.05 11.92 -22.46
N SER A 12 9.23 12.08 -21.15
CA SER A 12 9.64 13.40 -20.65
C SER A 12 10.64 13.45 -19.51
N VAL A 13 11.31 12.35 -19.19
CA VAL A 13 12.44 12.44 -18.24
C VAL A 13 13.74 12.17 -19.01
N GLY A 14 14.32 13.25 -19.52
CA GLY A 14 15.71 13.23 -19.95
C GLY A 14 16.55 12.56 -18.88
N ARG A 15 17.37 11.58 -19.29
CA ARG A 15 18.43 11.01 -18.46
C ARG A 15 19.30 12.13 -17.92
N GLN A 16 18.95 12.70 -16.80
CA GLN A 16 19.91 13.29 -15.89
C GLN A 16 20.48 12.11 -15.11
N GLU A 17 21.66 11.65 -15.55
CA GLU A 17 22.53 10.90 -14.66
C GLU A 17 22.61 11.73 -13.37
N PRO A 18 22.37 11.14 -12.19
CA PRO A 18 22.54 11.89 -10.95
C PRO A 18 23.98 12.34 -10.92
N GLU A 19 24.21 13.65 -10.99
CA GLU A 19 25.48 14.22 -10.59
C GLU A 19 25.74 13.68 -9.19
N ALA A 20 26.66 12.74 -9.07
CA ALA A 20 27.14 12.17 -7.82
C ALA A 20 27.85 13.29 -7.05
N ALA A 21 27.06 14.24 -6.54
CA ALA A 21 27.56 15.40 -5.85
C ALA A 21 27.97 15.00 -4.43
N GLY A 22 29.22 14.80 -4.22
CA GLY A 22 29.86 15.23 -3.00
C GLY A 22 30.17 14.22 -1.92
N LEU A 23 29.58 13.01 -1.87
CA LEU A 23 29.87 12.07 -0.75
C LEU A 23 30.78 10.89 -1.13
N THR A 24 31.34 10.87 -2.32
CA THR A 24 32.20 9.78 -2.78
C THR A 24 33.64 10.00 -2.36
N LEU A 25 34.23 9.04 -1.67
CA LEU A 25 35.67 9.02 -1.37
C LEU A 25 36.46 8.74 -2.65
N VAL A 26 37.29 9.68 -3.07
CA VAL A 26 38.13 9.58 -4.26
C VAL A 26 39.58 9.33 -3.85
N SER A 27 40.22 8.39 -4.49
CA SER A 27 41.66 8.17 -4.31
C SER A 27 42.46 9.38 -4.78
N ARG A 28 43.18 10.04 -3.89
CA ARG A 28 44.24 11.00 -4.23
C ARG A 28 45.59 10.28 -4.12
N HIS A 29 46.51 10.43 -5.06
CA HIS A 29 47.84 9.83 -5.05
C HIS A 29 47.94 8.32 -5.40
N SER A 30 47.26 7.84 -6.45
CA SER A 30 47.51 6.49 -7.04
C SER A 30 47.37 5.28 -6.08
N ARG A 31 46.88 5.46 -4.86
CA ARG A 31 46.61 4.33 -3.96
C ARG A 31 45.18 3.82 -4.15
N PRO A 32 44.99 2.51 -4.33
CA PRO A 32 43.64 1.94 -4.43
C PRO A 32 42.91 2.18 -3.12
N LEU A 33 41.57 2.43 -3.22
CA LEU A 33 40.71 2.58 -2.06
C LEU A 33 40.74 1.33 -1.20
N THR A 34 40.77 1.50 0.12
CA THR A 34 40.64 0.39 1.08
C THR A 34 39.28 -0.28 0.95
N LYS A 35 39.13 -1.52 1.44
CA LYS A 35 37.85 -2.22 1.46
C LYS A 35 36.77 -1.43 2.23
N ALA A 36 37.17 -0.73 3.31
CA ALA A 36 36.27 0.11 4.09
C ALA A 36 35.76 1.31 3.28
N GLN A 37 36.63 1.98 2.51
CA GLN A 37 36.29 3.10 1.65
C GLN A 37 35.40 2.66 0.45
N GLN A 38 35.72 1.52 -0.17
CA GLN A 38 34.87 0.94 -1.23
C GLN A 38 33.46 0.60 -0.71
N THR A 39 33.38 0.04 0.52
CA THR A 39 32.10 -0.28 1.16
C THR A 39 31.30 0.99 1.45
N PHE A 40 31.97 2.04 1.92
CA PHE A 40 31.36 3.34 2.15
C PHE A 40 30.73 3.90 0.86
N ASN A 41 31.50 4.00 -0.21
CA ASN A 41 31.02 4.52 -1.50
C ASN A 41 29.82 3.70 -2.03
N ARG A 42 29.88 2.36 -1.92
CA ARG A 42 28.78 1.50 -2.32
C ARG A 42 27.51 1.74 -1.52
N LEU A 43 27.62 1.91 -0.20
CA LEU A 43 26.48 2.17 0.67
C LEU A 43 25.85 3.54 0.39
N VAL A 44 26.68 4.57 0.19
CA VAL A 44 26.22 5.90 -0.19
C VAL A 44 25.44 5.85 -1.51
N ALA A 45 26.03 5.27 -2.56
CA ALA A 45 25.34 5.12 -3.85
C ALA A 45 24.04 4.32 -3.74
N ARG A 46 24.02 3.28 -2.86
CA ARG A 46 22.81 2.49 -2.62
C ARG A 46 21.70 3.33 -1.97
N ILE A 47 22.04 4.17 -0.99
CA ILE A 47 21.10 5.07 -0.31
C ILE A 47 20.50 6.07 -1.30
N GLU A 48 21.34 6.70 -2.13
CA GLU A 48 20.87 7.63 -3.15
C GLU A 48 19.92 6.96 -4.15
N THR A 49 20.30 5.76 -4.64
CA THR A 49 19.46 4.97 -5.53
C THR A 49 18.10 4.61 -4.87
N LEU A 50 18.10 4.20 -3.60
CA LEU A 50 16.88 3.85 -2.89
C LEU A 50 15.99 5.08 -2.68
N ARG A 51 16.54 6.23 -2.32
CA ARG A 51 15.79 7.47 -2.18
C ARG A 51 15.11 7.90 -3.47
N LEU A 52 15.86 7.91 -4.57
CA LEU A 52 15.29 8.21 -5.88
C LEU A 52 14.19 7.22 -6.28
N LYS A 53 14.38 5.93 -5.93
CA LYS A 53 13.37 4.91 -6.21
C LYS A 53 12.12 5.13 -5.36
N ILE A 54 12.25 5.39 -4.07
CA ILE A 54 11.12 5.68 -3.17
C ILE A 54 10.37 6.92 -3.67
N GLU A 55 11.08 7.99 -3.99
CA GLU A 55 10.48 9.21 -4.51
C GLU A 55 9.71 8.97 -5.82
N ARG A 56 10.30 8.21 -6.75
CA ARG A 56 9.67 7.85 -8.02
C ARG A 56 8.41 6.99 -7.80
N GLU A 57 8.50 5.95 -6.99
CA GLU A 57 7.36 5.06 -6.70
C GLU A 57 6.25 5.83 -5.96
N THR A 58 6.62 6.70 -5.01
CA THR A 58 5.65 7.55 -4.30
C THR A 58 4.90 8.46 -5.26
N ARG A 59 5.60 9.14 -6.18
CA ARG A 59 4.94 9.97 -7.21
C ARG A 59 4.02 9.16 -8.09
N LEU A 60 4.49 7.99 -8.56
CA LEU A 60 3.68 7.09 -9.39
C LEU A 60 2.40 6.67 -8.66
N PHE A 61 2.48 6.35 -7.37
CA PHE A 61 1.32 5.95 -6.57
C PHE A 61 0.39 7.12 -6.29
N ASP A 62 0.93 8.30 -6.01
CA ASP A 62 0.14 9.52 -5.80
C ASP A 62 -0.61 9.91 -7.08
N ASP A 63 0.05 9.82 -8.25
CA ASP A 63 -0.58 10.07 -9.55
C ASP A 63 -1.69 9.04 -9.85
N ALA A 64 -1.43 7.76 -9.56
CA ALA A 64 -2.42 6.70 -9.73
C ALA A 64 -3.62 6.89 -8.79
N LEU A 65 -3.39 7.32 -7.54
CA LEU A 65 -4.44 7.62 -6.57
C LEU A 65 -5.28 8.83 -7.00
N ALA A 66 -4.63 9.88 -7.49
CA ALA A 66 -5.32 11.05 -8.04
C ALA A 66 -6.19 10.67 -9.23
N TYR A 67 -5.65 9.87 -10.17
CA TYR A 67 -6.39 9.35 -11.31
C TYR A 67 -7.59 8.50 -10.88
N TYR A 68 -7.42 7.63 -9.90
CA TYR A 68 -8.50 6.83 -9.33
C TYR A 68 -9.62 7.74 -8.80
N GLY A 69 -9.29 8.72 -7.96
CA GLY A 69 -10.27 9.63 -7.37
C GLY A 69 -11.04 10.44 -8.41
N GLU A 70 -10.35 10.93 -9.44
CA GLU A 70 -10.94 11.80 -10.46
C GLU A 70 -11.72 11.02 -11.54
N HIS A 71 -11.20 9.85 -11.95
CA HIS A 71 -11.74 9.16 -13.13
C HIS A 71 -12.39 7.81 -12.84
N LEU A 72 -11.84 7.00 -11.94
CA LEU A 72 -12.35 5.64 -11.70
C LEU A 72 -13.46 5.62 -10.64
N HIS A 73 -13.28 6.30 -9.53
CA HIS A 73 -14.25 6.33 -8.44
C HIS A 73 -15.65 6.83 -8.87
N PRO A 74 -15.80 7.93 -9.66
CA PRO A 74 -17.11 8.33 -10.17
C PRO A 74 -17.76 7.27 -11.06
N ARG A 75 -16.97 6.54 -11.85
CA ARG A 75 -17.45 5.46 -12.72
C ARG A 75 -17.93 4.25 -11.94
N LEU A 76 -17.21 3.90 -10.87
CA LEU A 76 -17.62 2.85 -9.93
C LEU A 76 -18.94 3.22 -9.25
N ARG A 77 -19.07 4.44 -8.77
CA ARG A 77 -20.35 4.93 -8.21
C ARG A 77 -21.48 4.86 -9.23
N ARG A 78 -21.25 5.28 -10.48
CA ARG A 78 -22.24 5.14 -11.54
C ARG A 78 -22.60 3.67 -11.78
N GLN A 79 -21.63 2.78 -11.80
CA GLN A 79 -21.87 1.35 -11.95
C GLN A 79 -22.75 0.79 -10.82
N THR A 80 -22.52 1.22 -9.59
CA THR A 80 -23.34 0.81 -8.44
C THR A 80 -24.78 1.28 -8.58
N GLU A 81 -25.00 2.53 -9.00
CA GLU A 81 -26.36 3.02 -9.29
C GLU A 81 -27.02 2.25 -10.42
N LEU A 82 -26.29 1.94 -11.49
CA LEU A 82 -26.79 1.11 -12.59
C LEU A 82 -27.13 -0.32 -12.14
N ARG A 83 -26.37 -0.90 -11.22
CA ARG A 83 -26.72 -2.18 -10.60
C ARG A 83 -28.03 -2.13 -9.83
N LYS A 84 -28.30 -1.04 -9.10
CA LYS A 84 -29.57 -0.80 -8.40
C LYS A 84 -30.73 -0.71 -9.40
N GLU A 85 -30.58 0.10 -10.46
CA GLU A 85 -31.59 0.24 -11.51
C GLU A 85 -31.84 -1.09 -12.23
N LEU A 86 -30.79 -1.84 -12.56
CA LEU A 86 -30.89 -3.15 -13.23
C LEU A 86 -31.61 -4.18 -12.33
N ALA A 87 -31.26 -4.22 -11.04
CA ALA A 87 -31.92 -5.10 -10.08
C ALA A 87 -33.43 -4.81 -10.01
N ARG A 88 -33.83 -3.53 -9.98
CA ARG A 88 -35.23 -3.09 -10.01
C ARG A 88 -35.92 -3.48 -11.31
N ALA A 89 -35.29 -3.26 -12.45
CA ALA A 89 -35.81 -3.63 -13.77
C ALA A 89 -36.05 -5.14 -13.90
N LEU A 90 -35.10 -5.95 -13.42
CA LEU A 90 -35.20 -7.40 -13.41
C LEU A 90 -36.28 -7.91 -12.43
N ALA A 91 -36.46 -7.24 -11.29
CA ALA A 91 -37.46 -7.61 -10.29
C ALA A 91 -38.90 -7.58 -10.84
N ALA A 92 -39.21 -6.70 -11.80
CA ALA A 92 -40.50 -6.65 -12.47
C ALA A 92 -40.90 -7.95 -13.16
N PHE A 93 -39.94 -8.76 -13.56
CA PHE A 93 -40.14 -10.06 -14.22
C PHE A 93 -40.29 -11.25 -13.27
N LEU A 94 -40.09 -11.08 -11.97
CA LEU A 94 -40.22 -12.18 -11.00
C LEU A 94 -41.65 -12.76 -10.95
N ASP A 95 -42.65 -11.90 -11.12
CA ASP A 95 -44.07 -12.29 -11.12
C ASP A 95 -44.68 -12.34 -12.52
N ASP A 96 -43.89 -12.06 -13.56
CA ASP A 96 -44.39 -12.09 -14.93
C ASP A 96 -44.78 -13.49 -15.35
N LYS A 97 -46.06 -13.67 -15.67
CA LYS A 97 -46.63 -14.94 -16.13
C LYS A 97 -46.01 -15.47 -17.42
N ARG A 98 -45.35 -14.62 -18.19
CA ARG A 98 -44.66 -14.99 -19.44
C ARG A 98 -43.36 -15.73 -19.14
N VAL A 99 -42.76 -15.59 -17.95
CA VAL A 99 -41.57 -16.33 -17.50
C VAL A 99 -42.03 -17.67 -16.88
N LYS A 100 -42.39 -18.64 -17.72
CA LYS A 100 -43.02 -19.89 -17.28
C LYS A 100 -42.03 -20.93 -16.74
N ALA A 101 -40.85 -21.01 -17.33
CA ALA A 101 -39.88 -22.09 -17.00
C ALA A 101 -39.29 -21.88 -15.60
N LYS A 102 -39.36 -22.93 -14.77
CA LYS A 102 -38.77 -22.92 -13.40
C LYS A 102 -37.28 -22.60 -13.41
N SER A 103 -36.56 -23.13 -14.40
CA SER A 103 -35.13 -22.84 -14.58
C SER A 103 -34.86 -21.38 -14.93
N ALA A 104 -35.72 -20.73 -15.73
CA ALA A 104 -35.58 -19.31 -16.04
C ALA A 104 -35.81 -18.43 -14.79
N ARG A 105 -36.82 -18.75 -13.98
CA ARG A 105 -37.07 -18.05 -12.71
C ARG A 105 -35.93 -18.21 -11.72
N SER A 106 -35.35 -19.42 -11.63
CA SER A 106 -34.17 -19.67 -10.78
C SER A 106 -32.99 -18.85 -11.24
N THR A 107 -32.69 -18.85 -12.55
CA THR A 107 -31.59 -18.03 -13.09
C THR A 107 -31.84 -16.53 -12.89
N LEU A 108 -33.06 -16.05 -13.07
CA LEU A 108 -33.42 -14.64 -12.81
C LEU A 108 -33.13 -14.24 -11.36
N ARG A 109 -33.51 -15.09 -10.40
CA ARG A 109 -33.20 -14.85 -8.99
C ARG A 109 -31.68 -14.79 -8.76
N GLN A 110 -30.89 -15.67 -9.39
CA GLN A 110 -29.45 -15.66 -9.27
C GLN A 110 -28.82 -14.38 -9.86
N VAL A 111 -29.31 -13.92 -11.02
CA VAL A 111 -28.84 -12.66 -11.63
C VAL A 111 -29.13 -11.48 -10.73
N ILE A 112 -30.34 -11.38 -10.16
CA ILE A 112 -30.69 -10.32 -9.20
C ILE A 112 -29.82 -10.43 -7.94
N ALA A 113 -29.65 -11.63 -7.40
CA ALA A 113 -28.79 -11.87 -6.25
C ALA A 113 -27.35 -11.38 -6.48
N ASN A 114 -26.79 -11.61 -7.68
CA ASN A 114 -25.47 -11.12 -8.03
C ASN A 114 -25.40 -9.60 -8.10
N GLN A 115 -26.46 -8.93 -8.62
CA GLN A 115 -26.49 -7.47 -8.61
C GLN A 115 -26.53 -6.94 -7.16
N LEU A 116 -27.37 -7.49 -6.32
CA LEU A 116 -27.49 -7.11 -4.90
C LEU A 116 -26.18 -7.37 -4.13
N LYS A 117 -25.51 -8.49 -4.41
CA LYS A 117 -24.20 -8.78 -3.84
C LYS A 117 -23.14 -7.76 -4.27
N GLY A 118 -23.13 -7.38 -5.56
CA GLY A 118 -22.22 -6.35 -6.06
C GLY A 118 -22.44 -4.99 -5.39
N ILE A 119 -23.70 -4.57 -5.19
CA ILE A 119 -24.05 -3.35 -4.47
C ILE A 119 -23.55 -3.41 -3.03
N PHE A 120 -23.83 -4.51 -2.34
CA PHE A 120 -23.37 -4.72 -0.96
C PHE A 120 -21.85 -4.69 -0.83
N SER A 121 -21.13 -5.29 -1.79
CA SER A 121 -19.67 -5.29 -1.81
C SER A 121 -19.06 -3.89 -1.95
N GLU A 122 -19.74 -2.98 -2.66
CA GLU A 122 -19.26 -1.60 -2.90
C GLU A 122 -19.68 -0.62 -1.81
N GLU A 123 -20.92 -0.75 -1.32
CA GLU A 123 -21.48 0.19 -0.34
C GLU A 123 -21.36 -0.29 1.12
N GLY A 124 -20.96 -1.55 1.32
CA GLY A 124 -20.90 -2.18 2.65
C GLY A 124 -22.27 -2.48 3.26
N SER A 125 -23.37 -1.98 2.65
CA SER A 125 -24.74 -2.18 3.11
C SER A 125 -25.73 -1.98 1.96
N LEU A 126 -26.96 -2.46 2.11
CA LEU A 126 -28.11 -2.11 1.26
C LEU A 126 -28.95 -1.05 1.99
N SER A 127 -28.75 0.22 1.68
CA SER A 127 -29.48 1.33 2.32
C SER A 127 -30.93 1.44 1.83
N ASP A 128 -31.21 1.08 0.56
CA ASP A 128 -32.53 1.22 -0.07
C ASP A 128 -33.50 0.15 0.43
N GLY A 129 -34.64 0.56 1.00
CA GLY A 129 -35.64 -0.35 1.56
C GLY A 129 -36.27 -1.31 0.54
N ASP A 130 -36.45 -0.87 -0.72
CA ASP A 130 -36.94 -1.69 -1.83
C ASP A 130 -35.93 -2.78 -2.24
N LEU A 131 -34.63 -2.47 -2.19
CA LEU A 131 -33.59 -3.44 -2.46
C LEU A 131 -33.43 -4.46 -1.33
N ARG A 132 -33.66 -4.07 -0.07
CA ARG A 132 -33.75 -5.01 1.05
C ARG A 132 -34.92 -5.98 0.90
N ALA A 133 -36.11 -5.45 0.58
CA ALA A 133 -37.29 -6.28 0.30
C ALA A 133 -37.05 -7.23 -0.89
N LEU A 134 -36.37 -6.74 -1.94
CA LEU A 134 -35.99 -7.57 -3.08
C LEU A 134 -34.99 -8.66 -2.67
N PHE A 135 -34.04 -8.35 -1.78
CA PHE A 135 -33.10 -9.33 -1.24
C PHE A 135 -33.83 -10.46 -0.51
N GLU A 136 -34.76 -10.13 0.40
CA GLU A 136 -35.57 -11.12 1.12
C GLU A 136 -36.37 -12.01 0.15
N ARG A 137 -36.95 -11.42 -0.86
CA ARG A 137 -37.73 -12.12 -1.87
C ARG A 137 -36.89 -13.11 -2.71
N VAL A 138 -35.64 -12.77 -2.97
CA VAL A 138 -34.71 -13.57 -3.77
C VAL A 138 -34.04 -14.67 -2.96
N HIS A 139 -33.61 -14.36 -1.75
CA HIS A 139 -32.85 -15.26 -0.87
C HIS A 139 -33.74 -16.04 0.11
N GLY A 140 -34.99 -15.60 0.37
CA GLY A 140 -35.89 -16.22 1.32
C GLY A 140 -35.53 -15.98 2.80
N ARG A 141 -34.63 -14.99 3.05
CA ARG A 141 -34.21 -14.57 4.39
C ARG A 141 -33.95 -13.09 4.44
N GLY A 142 -34.06 -12.47 5.62
CA GLY A 142 -33.86 -11.04 5.81
C GLY A 142 -32.44 -10.60 5.51
N PHE A 143 -32.30 -9.38 4.98
CA PHE A 143 -30.98 -8.79 4.70
C PHE A 143 -30.16 -8.60 5.98
N GLU A 144 -30.78 -8.16 7.07
CA GLU A 144 -30.11 -7.95 8.36
C GLU A 144 -29.55 -9.24 8.98
N GLU A 145 -30.22 -10.37 8.73
CA GLU A 145 -29.73 -11.69 9.15
C GLU A 145 -28.51 -12.10 8.33
N PHE A 146 -28.59 -11.90 7.02
CA PHE A 146 -27.46 -12.14 6.11
C PHE A 146 -26.24 -11.28 6.44
N GLU A 147 -26.44 -9.98 6.65
CA GLU A 147 -25.38 -9.03 7.00
C GLU A 147 -24.67 -9.44 8.31
N ARG A 148 -25.47 -9.84 9.32
CA ARG A 148 -24.90 -10.36 10.58
C ARG A 148 -24.07 -11.63 10.39
N GLU A 149 -24.56 -12.57 9.57
CA GLU A 149 -23.82 -13.79 9.27
C GLU A 149 -22.51 -13.52 8.50
N GLU A 150 -22.51 -12.59 7.54
CA GLU A 150 -21.31 -12.25 6.78
C GLU A 150 -20.26 -11.55 7.67
N ILE A 151 -20.69 -10.65 8.54
CA ILE A 151 -19.81 -10.02 9.54
C ILE A 151 -19.26 -11.08 10.50
N GLU A 152 -20.11 -12.00 10.98
CA GLU A 152 -19.67 -13.07 11.86
C GLU A 152 -18.67 -14.00 11.20
N LYS A 153 -18.87 -14.37 9.92
CA LYS A 153 -17.92 -15.16 9.15
C LYS A 153 -16.59 -14.43 8.93
N ALA A 154 -16.65 -13.14 8.55
CA ALA A 154 -15.47 -12.32 8.41
C ALA A 154 -14.69 -12.22 9.72
N ARG A 155 -15.40 -12.02 10.84
CA ARG A 155 -14.83 -12.00 12.19
C ARG A 155 -14.11 -13.31 12.50
N GLN A 156 -14.78 -14.44 12.31
CA GLN A 156 -14.21 -15.77 12.58
C GLN A 156 -12.99 -16.06 11.70
N GLN A 157 -13.02 -15.65 10.44
CA GLN A 157 -11.85 -15.78 9.55
C GLN A 157 -10.66 -14.98 10.05
N ILE A 158 -10.89 -13.71 10.46
CA ILE A 158 -9.83 -12.85 11.01
C ILE A 158 -9.32 -13.45 12.32
N GLU A 159 -10.19 -13.80 13.25
CA GLU A 159 -9.82 -14.42 14.54
C GLU A 159 -9.01 -15.71 14.32
N THR A 160 -9.39 -16.54 13.35
CA THR A 160 -8.66 -17.76 12.98
C THR A 160 -7.25 -17.45 12.48
N VAL A 161 -7.12 -16.52 11.53
CA VAL A 161 -5.81 -16.12 10.99
C VAL A 161 -4.89 -15.58 12.10
N PHE A 162 -5.41 -14.79 13.02
CA PHE A 162 -4.64 -14.27 14.14
C PHE A 162 -4.32 -15.34 15.20
N SER A 163 -5.26 -16.26 15.45
CA SER A 163 -5.04 -17.41 16.33
C SER A 163 -3.93 -18.32 15.82
N ASP A 164 -3.88 -18.57 14.51
CA ASP A 164 -2.82 -19.35 13.87
C ASP A 164 -1.44 -18.66 14.00
N LEU A 165 -1.43 -17.34 14.12
CA LEU A 165 -0.23 -16.54 14.43
C LEU A 165 0.07 -16.47 15.96
N GLY A 166 -0.74 -17.14 16.78
CA GLY A 166 -0.58 -17.14 18.24
C GLY A 166 -1.08 -15.87 18.93
N ILE A 167 -1.94 -15.10 18.28
CA ILE A 167 -2.48 -13.82 18.75
C ILE A 167 -3.97 -13.97 18.99
N GLU A 168 -4.40 -13.87 20.25
CA GLU A 168 -5.83 -13.84 20.60
C GLU A 168 -6.37 -12.42 20.38
N ILE A 169 -7.30 -12.29 19.43
CA ILE A 169 -8.04 -11.04 19.15
C ILE A 169 -9.52 -11.31 19.38
N ASP A 170 -10.16 -10.44 20.14
CA ASP A 170 -11.60 -10.43 20.32
C ASP A 170 -12.22 -9.32 19.45
N LEU A 171 -12.99 -9.73 18.45
CA LEU A 171 -13.70 -8.84 17.53
C LEU A 171 -15.21 -8.79 17.82
N SER A 172 -15.66 -9.30 18.99
CA SER A 172 -17.09 -9.38 19.36
C SER A 172 -17.81 -8.03 19.38
N ASP A 173 -17.06 -6.95 19.54
CA ASP A 173 -17.59 -5.58 19.56
C ASP A 173 -17.85 -4.98 18.18
N ILE A 174 -17.42 -5.63 17.08
CA ILE A 174 -17.68 -5.14 15.72
C ILE A 174 -19.12 -5.47 15.35
N LYS A 175 -19.94 -4.42 15.17
CA LYS A 175 -21.37 -4.54 14.84
C LYS A 175 -21.66 -3.93 13.47
N PRO A 176 -22.71 -4.42 12.76
CA PRO A 176 -23.21 -3.80 11.55
C PRO A 176 -23.54 -2.31 11.76
N GLY A 177 -23.24 -1.48 10.78
CA GLY A 177 -23.58 -0.05 10.82
C GLY A 177 -22.70 0.83 11.70
N MET A 178 -21.54 0.35 12.14
CA MET A 178 -20.54 1.21 12.81
C MET A 178 -20.02 2.27 11.85
N SER A 179 -19.86 3.51 12.36
CA SER A 179 -19.26 4.58 11.57
C SER A 179 -17.81 4.29 11.24
N GLU A 180 -17.34 4.82 10.10
CA GLU A 180 -15.96 4.70 9.64
C GLU A 180 -14.97 5.18 10.72
N GLU A 181 -15.31 6.24 11.43
CA GLU A 181 -14.52 6.80 12.53
C GLU A 181 -14.40 5.80 13.72
N THR A 182 -15.48 5.09 14.04
CA THR A 182 -15.48 4.07 15.09
C THR A 182 -14.69 2.83 14.68
N MET A 183 -14.77 2.45 13.39
CA MET A 183 -13.97 1.37 12.80
C MET A 183 -12.49 1.71 12.82
N ALA A 184 -12.13 2.93 12.42
CA ALA A 184 -10.74 3.40 12.46
C ALA A 184 -10.19 3.45 13.90
N ALA A 185 -10.98 3.92 14.87
CA ALA A 185 -10.59 3.91 16.27
C ALA A 185 -10.34 2.50 16.81
N LYS A 186 -11.19 1.53 16.43
CA LYS A 186 -11.02 0.12 16.81
C LYS A 186 -9.82 -0.52 16.11
N ALA A 187 -9.59 -0.22 14.85
CA ALA A 187 -8.40 -0.68 14.12
C ALA A 187 -7.11 -0.15 14.78
N ALA A 188 -7.11 1.11 15.23
CA ALA A 188 -5.98 1.70 15.96
C ALA A 188 -5.78 1.05 17.34
N GLU A 189 -6.88 0.74 18.06
CA GLU A 189 -6.82 0.00 19.33
C GLU A 189 -6.27 -1.41 19.11
N MET A 190 -6.73 -2.10 18.07
CA MET A 190 -6.22 -3.43 17.69
C MET A 190 -4.74 -3.39 17.32
N ALA A 191 -4.30 -2.42 16.55
CA ALA A 191 -2.89 -2.24 16.22
C ALA A 191 -2.03 -1.97 17.46
N ASN A 192 -2.57 -1.29 18.48
CA ASN A 192 -1.91 -1.10 19.76
C ASN A 192 -1.88 -2.39 20.60
N ARG A 193 -2.98 -3.15 20.62
CA ARG A 193 -3.02 -4.47 21.29
C ARG A 193 -2.07 -5.46 20.62
N PHE A 194 -2.00 -5.42 19.28
CA PHE A 194 -1.05 -6.21 18.52
C PHE A 194 0.40 -5.89 18.92
N ARG A 195 0.78 -4.60 18.97
CA ARG A 195 2.11 -4.18 19.44
C ARG A 195 2.38 -4.61 20.89
N GLN A 196 1.39 -4.47 21.77
CA GLN A 196 1.50 -4.92 23.16
C GLN A 196 1.57 -6.46 23.30
N SER A 197 0.88 -7.20 22.42
CA SER A 197 0.96 -8.66 22.39
C SER A 197 2.30 -9.14 21.82
N GLU A 198 2.81 -8.43 20.81
CA GLU A 198 4.14 -8.68 20.26
C GLU A 198 5.24 -8.43 21.32
N GLU A 199 5.11 -7.34 22.11
CA GLU A 199 5.96 -7.07 23.27
C GLU A 199 5.77 -8.13 24.38
N LYS A 200 4.53 -8.56 24.65
CA LYS A 200 4.22 -9.63 25.60
C LYS A 200 4.64 -10.99 25.07
N TRP A 201 4.52 -11.27 23.79
CA TRP A 201 4.98 -12.52 23.18
C TRP A 201 6.50 -12.60 23.19
N GLN A 202 7.18 -11.49 22.96
CA GLN A 202 8.62 -11.37 23.20
C GLN A 202 8.96 -11.52 24.69
N SER A 203 8.06 -11.17 25.60
CA SER A 203 8.27 -11.26 27.06
C SER A 203 7.65 -12.50 27.72
N SER A 204 6.57 -13.11 27.17
CA SER A 204 5.80 -14.22 27.76
C SER A 204 6.03 -15.58 27.10
N SER A 205 6.72 -15.64 25.96
CA SER A 205 7.37 -16.89 25.65
C SER A 205 8.18 -17.24 26.89
N GLN A 206 7.69 -18.21 27.67
CA GLN A 206 8.45 -18.76 28.82
C GLN A 206 9.90 -18.78 28.36
N PRO A 207 10.85 -18.28 29.12
CA PRO A 207 12.21 -18.21 28.67
C PRO A 207 12.67 -19.65 28.42
N ARG A 208 12.41 -20.19 27.22
CA ARG A 208 13.37 -21.10 26.62
C ARG A 208 14.64 -20.33 26.80
N ARG A 209 15.48 -20.76 27.78
CA ARG A 209 16.76 -20.13 28.08
C ARG A 209 17.30 -19.68 26.74
N LYS A 210 17.25 -18.33 26.48
CA LYS A 210 17.77 -17.76 25.24
C LYS A 210 19.09 -18.41 25.01
N THR A 211 19.27 -19.05 23.88
CA THR A 211 20.57 -19.70 23.63
C THR A 211 21.62 -18.61 23.80
N GLN A 212 22.75 -18.92 24.34
CA GLN A 212 23.84 -17.96 24.55
C GLN A 212 24.09 -17.13 23.29
N ARG A 213 23.90 -17.76 22.12
CA ARG A 213 23.99 -17.13 20.80
C ARG A 213 22.91 -16.09 20.54
N GLN A 214 21.68 -16.26 21.05
CA GLN A 214 20.59 -15.26 20.94
C GLN A 214 20.82 -14.07 21.87
N MET A 215 21.28 -14.32 23.09
CA MET A 215 21.64 -13.26 24.04
C MET A 215 22.82 -12.42 23.52
N GLU A 216 23.84 -13.07 22.96
CA GLU A 216 24.96 -12.38 22.33
C GLU A 216 24.54 -11.56 21.12
N LYS A 217 23.56 -12.05 20.33
CA LYS A 217 23.04 -11.32 19.17
C LYS A 217 22.28 -10.06 19.62
N GLU A 218 21.37 -10.17 20.57
CA GLU A 218 20.61 -9.03 21.12
C GLU A 218 21.53 -8.00 21.80
N GLU A 219 22.53 -8.46 22.53
CA GLU A 219 23.50 -7.56 23.17
C GLU A 219 24.35 -6.83 22.12
N ARG A 220 24.75 -7.50 21.03
CA ARG A 220 25.45 -6.86 19.90
C ARG A 220 24.55 -5.84 19.18
N GLU A 221 23.29 -6.16 18.96
CA GLU A 221 22.32 -5.24 18.35
C GLU A 221 22.09 -4.00 19.23
N ARG A 222 21.94 -4.17 20.55
CA ARG A 222 21.82 -3.07 21.49
C ARG A 222 23.06 -2.17 21.51
N GLN A 223 24.24 -2.79 21.55
CA GLN A 223 25.51 -2.05 21.52
C GLN A 223 25.71 -1.30 20.20
N ALA A 224 25.30 -1.89 19.07
CA ALA A 224 25.33 -1.23 17.76
C ALA A 224 24.39 -0.03 17.71
N GLU A 225 23.16 -0.15 18.23
CA GLU A 225 22.18 0.94 18.32
C GLU A 225 22.68 2.10 19.20
N GLU A 226 23.25 1.81 20.36
CA GLU A 226 23.85 2.82 21.22
C GLU A 226 25.03 3.53 20.55
N LEU A 227 25.87 2.76 19.85
CA LEU A 227 27.01 3.31 19.12
C LEU A 227 26.55 4.21 17.98
N ARG A 228 25.49 3.81 17.25
CA ARG A 228 24.82 4.59 16.20
C ARG A 228 24.35 5.93 16.76
N LYS A 229 23.56 5.93 17.82
CA LYS A 229 23.04 7.16 18.46
C LYS A 229 24.16 8.09 18.91
N LYS A 230 25.20 7.54 19.55
CA LYS A 230 26.36 8.32 19.98
C LYS A 230 27.14 8.92 18.79
N THR A 231 27.25 8.16 17.71
CA THR A 231 27.95 8.63 16.49
C THR A 231 27.18 9.74 15.80
N ILE A 232 25.87 9.57 15.57
CA ILE A 232 24.99 10.58 15.00
C ILE A 232 25.02 11.85 15.85
N ALA A 233 24.87 11.75 17.17
CA ALA A 233 24.91 12.89 18.07
C ALA A 233 26.27 13.61 18.08
N ARG A 234 27.37 12.88 17.92
CA ARG A 234 28.70 13.47 17.83
C ARG A 234 28.88 14.24 16.55
N VAL A 235 28.53 13.67 15.40
CA VAL A 235 28.60 14.36 14.09
C VAL A 235 27.72 15.59 14.09
N TYR A 236 26.48 15.47 14.59
CA TYR A 236 25.57 16.60 14.75
C TYR A 236 26.19 17.75 15.57
N LYS A 237 26.75 17.44 16.76
CA LYS A 237 27.35 18.45 17.63
C LYS A 237 28.56 19.15 16.99
N GLN A 238 29.38 18.43 16.23
CA GLN A 238 30.49 18.99 15.50
C GLN A 238 30.02 19.94 14.40
N LEU A 239 29.05 19.51 13.58
CA LEU A 239 28.47 20.32 12.52
C LEU A 239 27.73 21.54 13.07
N ALA A 240 26.96 21.40 14.14
CA ALA A 240 26.21 22.50 14.75
C ALA A 240 27.12 23.63 15.24
N LYS A 241 28.33 23.31 15.73
CA LYS A 241 29.31 24.31 16.11
C LYS A 241 29.83 25.09 14.91
N VAL A 242 30.02 24.46 13.76
CA VAL A 242 30.58 25.12 12.56
C VAL A 242 29.48 25.84 11.78
N LEU A 243 28.27 25.28 11.74
CA LEU A 243 27.15 25.83 10.96
C LEU A 243 26.27 26.81 11.75
N HIS A 244 26.59 27.10 13.02
CA HIS A 244 25.76 28.03 13.82
C HIS A 244 25.75 29.44 13.18
N PRO A 245 24.58 29.95 12.80
CA PRO A 245 24.50 31.23 12.09
C PRO A 245 24.97 32.42 12.93
N ASP A 246 24.86 32.36 14.27
CA ASP A 246 25.29 33.42 15.18
C ASP A 246 26.81 33.60 15.22
N LEU A 247 27.56 32.61 14.78
CA LEU A 247 29.03 32.67 14.72
C LEU A 247 29.54 33.26 13.39
N GLU A 248 28.63 33.60 12.45
CA GLU A 248 28.98 34.13 11.14
C GLU A 248 28.74 35.65 11.09
N LEU A 249 29.80 36.40 10.76
CA LEU A 249 29.76 37.87 10.65
C LEU A 249 29.22 38.33 9.29
N ASP A 250 29.40 37.55 8.25
CA ASP A 250 28.91 37.85 6.90
C ASP A 250 27.42 37.49 6.77
N ALA A 251 26.58 38.46 6.43
CA ALA A 251 25.15 38.28 6.28
C ALA A 251 24.75 37.27 5.20
N ALA A 252 25.47 37.23 4.09
CA ALA A 252 25.21 36.27 3.00
C ALA A 252 25.55 34.83 3.42
N ARG A 253 26.65 34.62 4.10
CA ARG A 253 27.06 33.32 4.66
C ARG A 253 26.21 32.92 5.83
N ARG A 254 25.70 33.86 6.63
CA ARG A 254 24.76 33.59 7.72
C ARG A 254 23.48 32.98 7.19
N GLY A 255 22.87 33.51 6.12
CA GLY A 255 21.70 32.94 5.48
C GLY A 255 21.94 31.50 4.93
N GLN A 256 23.11 31.27 4.34
CA GLN A 256 23.48 29.90 3.90
C GLN A 256 23.61 28.94 5.08
N LYS A 257 24.26 29.34 6.17
CA LYS A 257 24.41 28.52 7.38
C LYS A 257 23.07 28.23 8.06
N GLU A 258 22.12 29.17 8.00
CA GLU A 258 20.77 28.95 8.53
C GLU A 258 20.03 27.82 7.80
N VAL A 259 20.06 27.80 6.46
CA VAL A 259 19.47 26.72 5.65
C VAL A 259 20.14 25.38 5.97
N LEU A 260 21.48 25.35 6.06
CA LEU A 260 22.22 24.14 6.38
C LEU A 260 21.97 23.66 7.81
N MET A 261 21.77 24.56 8.75
CA MET A 261 21.43 24.22 10.13
C MET A 261 20.02 23.61 10.24
N GLN A 262 19.07 24.08 9.40
CA GLN A 262 17.75 23.46 9.30
C GLN A 262 17.86 22.04 8.73
N GLU A 263 18.61 21.87 7.63
CA GLU A 263 18.88 20.57 7.04
C GLU A 263 19.56 19.61 8.03
N LEU A 264 20.58 20.10 8.73
CA LEU A 264 21.27 19.37 9.79
C LEU A 264 20.32 18.89 10.89
N THR A 265 19.40 19.76 11.31
CA THR A 265 18.44 19.43 12.37
C THR A 265 17.43 18.39 11.92
N VAL A 266 16.95 18.47 10.69
CA VAL A 266 16.05 17.45 10.08
C VAL A 266 16.77 16.13 9.95
N ALA A 267 18.00 16.12 9.44
CA ALA A 267 18.82 14.93 9.30
C ALA A 267 19.07 14.24 10.66
N TYR A 268 19.34 15.01 11.69
CA TYR A 268 19.53 14.50 13.04
C TYR A 268 18.26 13.83 13.61
N ARG A 269 17.09 14.49 13.47
CA ARG A 269 15.79 13.97 13.92
C ARG A 269 15.43 12.65 13.23
N ASN A 270 15.77 12.54 11.95
CA ASN A 270 15.47 11.36 11.12
C ASN A 270 16.56 10.29 11.19
N ASN A 271 17.60 10.45 12.03
CA ASN A 271 18.77 9.57 12.09
C ASN A 271 19.45 9.37 10.70
N ASP A 272 19.40 10.40 9.85
CA ASP A 272 19.92 10.37 8.48
C ASP A 272 21.43 10.59 8.46
N MET A 273 22.17 9.52 8.64
CA MET A 273 23.63 9.55 8.65
C MET A 273 24.22 9.97 7.30
N HIS A 274 23.61 9.61 6.20
CA HIS A 274 24.05 10.00 4.86
C HIS A 274 24.11 11.53 4.72
N THR A 275 23.01 12.23 5.07
CA THR A 275 22.96 13.69 5.00
C THR A 275 23.92 14.35 5.99
N LEU A 276 24.06 13.80 7.22
CA LEU A 276 25.03 14.29 8.19
C LEU A 276 26.48 14.19 7.66
N LEU A 277 26.85 13.06 7.06
CA LEU A 277 28.18 12.87 6.48
C LEU A 277 28.40 13.77 5.24
N ARG A 278 27.37 13.97 4.43
CA ARG A 278 27.44 14.91 3.30
C ARG A 278 27.75 16.34 3.78
N LEU A 279 27.07 16.78 4.83
CA LEU A 279 27.33 18.09 5.46
C LEU A 279 28.74 18.15 6.09
N GLU A 280 29.18 17.08 6.77
CA GLU A 280 30.52 17.00 7.36
C GLU A 280 31.60 17.11 6.28
N MET A 281 31.47 16.37 5.18
CA MET A 281 32.41 16.43 4.08
C MET A 281 32.41 17.78 3.34
N ALA A 282 31.24 18.39 3.18
CA ALA A 282 31.13 19.67 2.49
C ALA A 282 31.73 20.85 3.29
N TRP A 283 31.67 20.82 4.61
CA TRP A 283 32.02 21.97 5.45
C TRP A 283 33.26 21.79 6.32
N ILE A 284 33.43 20.66 6.99
CA ILE A 284 34.61 20.45 7.87
C ILE A 284 35.84 20.12 7.04
N GLN A 285 35.70 19.32 5.99
CA GLN A 285 36.82 18.89 5.17
C GLN A 285 37.29 19.95 4.16
N ARG A 286 36.48 20.98 3.88
CA ARG A 286 36.87 22.10 3.02
C ARG A 286 37.94 22.97 3.66
N GLU A 287 37.93 23.09 5.00
CA GLU A 287 38.90 23.88 5.76
C GLU A 287 40.19 23.13 6.11
N GLU A 288 40.14 21.78 6.25
CA GLU A 288 41.28 20.98 6.72
C GLU A 288 41.98 20.17 5.63
N GLY A 289 41.45 20.07 4.41
CA GLY A 289 42.15 19.46 3.26
C GLY A 289 42.34 17.93 3.31
N ASP A 290 41.87 17.25 4.34
CA ASP A 290 42.30 15.88 4.69
C ASP A 290 41.12 14.87 4.75
N ILE A 291 40.60 14.45 3.60
CA ILE A 291 39.74 13.24 3.50
C ILE A 291 40.53 11.96 3.91
N GLU A 292 41.87 12.01 3.87
CA GLU A 292 42.76 10.90 4.22
C GLU A 292 42.79 10.57 5.73
N ARG A 293 42.21 11.41 6.57
CA ARG A 293 42.22 11.21 8.04
C ARG A 293 41.00 10.46 8.62
N LEU A 294 40.08 9.99 7.78
CA LEU A 294 39.08 9.03 8.25
C LEU A 294 39.80 7.72 8.56
N THR A 295 40.10 7.49 9.81
CA THR A 295 40.69 6.20 10.25
C THR A 295 39.75 5.05 9.88
N ASP A 296 40.31 3.88 9.57
CA ASP A 296 39.52 2.68 9.25
C ASP A 296 38.47 2.37 10.35
N GLU A 297 38.74 2.74 11.60
CA GLU A 297 37.79 2.60 12.71
C GLU A 297 36.59 3.52 12.59
N LYS A 298 36.78 4.80 12.22
CA LYS A 298 35.67 5.72 11.94
C LYS A 298 34.84 5.26 10.74
N LEU A 299 35.49 4.82 9.68
CA LEU A 299 34.82 4.28 8.50
C LEU A 299 34.03 3.01 8.81
N ALA A 300 34.53 2.14 9.69
CA ALA A 300 33.78 0.95 10.11
C ALA A 300 32.46 1.34 10.80
N ILE A 301 32.47 2.34 11.69
CA ILE A 301 31.29 2.83 12.38
C ILE A 301 30.31 3.47 11.38
N TYR A 302 30.82 4.30 10.48
CA TYR A 302 29.99 4.95 9.45
C TYR A 302 29.35 3.92 8.53
N ASN A 303 30.12 2.94 8.08
CA ASN A 303 29.62 1.85 7.24
C ASN A 303 28.53 1.04 7.94
N GLN A 304 28.66 0.79 9.23
CA GLN A 304 27.62 0.11 9.99
C GLN A 304 26.31 0.93 10.01
N THR A 305 26.41 2.22 10.33
CA THR A 305 25.23 3.10 10.39
C THR A 305 24.57 3.30 9.01
N LEU A 306 25.38 3.44 7.93
CA LEU A 306 24.87 3.52 6.57
C LEU A 306 24.20 2.22 6.12
N LYS A 307 24.72 1.06 6.54
CA LYS A 307 24.11 -0.24 6.26
C LYS A 307 22.73 -0.36 6.91
N GLU A 308 22.57 0.10 8.12
CA GLU A 308 21.28 0.14 8.81
C GLU A 308 20.32 1.08 8.10
N GLN A 309 20.78 2.25 7.66
CA GLN A 309 19.97 3.18 6.86
C GLN A 309 19.54 2.58 5.51
N VAL A 310 20.38 1.79 4.86
CA VAL A 310 19.98 1.04 3.64
C VAL A 310 18.84 0.08 3.96
N GLN A 311 18.94 -0.67 5.07
CA GLN A 311 17.89 -1.61 5.47
C GLN A 311 16.57 -0.91 5.79
N ASP A 312 16.62 0.26 6.44
CA ASP A 312 15.43 1.07 6.73
C ASP A 312 14.77 1.56 5.44
N LEU A 313 15.54 2.06 4.48
CA LEU A 313 15.02 2.50 3.17
C LEU A 313 14.49 1.32 2.33
N GLU A 314 15.12 0.16 2.38
CA GLU A 314 14.62 -1.05 1.71
C GLU A 314 13.29 -1.51 2.31
N ARG A 315 13.12 -1.38 3.61
CA ARG A 315 11.86 -1.66 4.31
C ARG A 315 10.80 -0.64 3.92
N GLU A 316 11.11 0.66 3.95
CA GLU A 316 10.20 1.73 3.53
C GLU A 316 9.68 1.51 2.10
N LEU A 317 10.59 1.17 1.17
CA LEU A 317 10.22 0.87 -0.21
C LEU A 317 9.29 -0.36 -0.30
N HIS A 318 9.55 -1.39 0.51
CA HIS A 318 8.73 -2.60 0.54
C HIS A 318 7.34 -2.32 1.13
N GLU A 319 7.26 -1.48 2.16
CA GLU A 319 6.02 -1.14 2.86
C GLU A 319 5.17 -0.10 2.11
N LEU A 320 5.75 0.62 1.15
CA LEU A 320 5.08 1.70 0.42
C LEU A 320 3.72 1.30 -0.20
N PRO A 321 3.57 0.16 -0.90
CA PRO A 321 2.29 -0.26 -1.48
C PRO A 321 1.23 -0.62 -0.43
N TYR A 322 1.64 -0.93 0.79
CA TYR A 322 0.75 -1.32 1.89
C TYR A 322 0.27 -0.14 2.73
N GLN A 323 0.68 1.08 2.42
CA GLN A 323 0.21 2.26 3.14
C GLN A 323 -1.30 2.41 3.00
N PRO A 324 -2.04 2.71 4.09
CA PRO A 324 -3.51 2.81 4.06
C PRO A 324 -4.06 3.76 2.99
N ARG A 325 -3.33 4.84 2.68
CA ARG A 325 -3.72 5.81 1.66
C ARG A 325 -3.81 5.22 0.24
N TYR A 326 -3.05 4.16 -0.05
CA TYR A 326 -3.04 3.51 -1.36
C TYR A 326 -4.00 2.31 -1.46
N GLN A 327 -4.70 1.98 -0.38
CA GLN A 327 -5.67 0.87 -0.38
C GLN A 327 -6.66 0.89 -1.55
N PRO A 328 -7.22 2.05 -1.99
CA PRO A 328 -8.16 2.09 -3.10
C PRO A 328 -7.58 1.63 -4.45
N ILE A 329 -6.26 1.72 -4.61
CA ILE A 329 -5.55 1.37 -5.85
C ILE A 329 -4.65 0.13 -5.67
N ALA A 330 -4.57 -0.42 -4.48
CA ALA A 330 -3.76 -1.60 -4.19
C ALA A 330 -4.43 -2.88 -4.71
N VAL A 331 -3.64 -3.73 -5.34
CA VAL A 331 -4.00 -5.12 -5.68
C VAL A 331 -3.15 -6.03 -4.82
N ILE A 332 -3.78 -6.79 -3.96
CA ILE A 332 -3.08 -7.76 -3.11
C ILE A 332 -2.93 -9.05 -3.89
N ASP A 333 -1.69 -9.37 -4.29
CA ASP A 333 -1.34 -10.59 -5.00
C ASP A 333 -0.83 -11.63 -4.00
N GLY A 334 -1.75 -12.36 -3.39
CA GLY A 334 -1.42 -13.41 -2.43
C GLY A 334 -0.92 -12.88 -1.08
N PRO A 335 -0.35 -13.75 -0.23
CA PRO A 335 0.00 -13.40 1.15
C PRO A 335 1.22 -12.49 1.30
N PHE A 336 1.99 -12.24 0.25
CA PHE A 336 3.27 -11.53 0.33
C PHE A 336 3.48 -10.44 -0.73
N GLY A 337 2.47 -10.15 -1.55
CA GLY A 337 2.59 -9.16 -2.62
C GLY A 337 1.47 -8.13 -2.60
N ALA A 338 1.82 -6.86 -2.76
CA ALA A 338 0.89 -5.82 -3.14
C ALA A 338 1.46 -5.09 -4.36
N THR A 339 0.62 -4.92 -5.36
CA THR A 339 0.92 -4.12 -6.55
C THR A 339 -0.05 -2.95 -6.62
N ILE A 340 0.35 -1.88 -7.27
CA ILE A 340 -0.50 -0.71 -7.47
C ILE A 340 -1.05 -0.71 -8.89
N ARG A 341 -2.35 -0.45 -9.04
CA ARG A 341 -2.99 -0.28 -10.35
C ARG A 341 -2.50 0.98 -11.01
N THR A 342 -1.76 0.84 -12.10
CA THR A 342 -1.18 1.97 -12.83
C THR A 342 -1.83 2.20 -14.20
N ASN A 343 -2.69 1.27 -14.67
CA ASN A 343 -3.34 1.35 -15.98
C ASN A 343 -4.75 1.96 -15.92
N GLY A 344 -4.90 3.07 -15.18
CA GLY A 344 -6.18 3.76 -14.98
C GLY A 344 -6.95 4.07 -16.26
N PRO A 345 -6.32 4.57 -17.35
CA PRO A 345 -7.04 4.86 -18.59
C PRO A 345 -7.67 3.64 -19.28
N ALA A 346 -7.06 2.47 -19.21
CA ALA A 346 -7.64 1.24 -19.75
C ALA A 346 -8.81 0.75 -18.88
N GLU A 347 -8.65 0.83 -17.54
CA GLU A 347 -9.72 0.50 -16.60
C GLU A 347 -10.92 1.44 -16.77
N ALA A 348 -10.69 2.74 -16.92
CA ALA A 348 -11.76 3.71 -17.15
C ALA A 348 -12.58 3.38 -18.40
N ARG A 349 -11.91 3.04 -19.52
CA ARG A 349 -12.59 2.64 -20.76
C ARG A 349 -13.41 1.35 -20.57
N ALA A 350 -12.84 0.35 -19.92
CA ALA A 350 -13.55 -0.89 -19.64
C ALA A 350 -14.79 -0.65 -18.76
N MET A 351 -14.69 0.25 -17.76
CA MET A 351 -15.83 0.64 -16.94
C MET A 351 -16.89 1.39 -17.73
N ASP A 352 -16.51 2.28 -18.65
CA ASP A 352 -17.44 3.01 -19.51
C ASP A 352 -18.20 2.03 -20.43
N GLU A 353 -17.53 1.02 -20.98
CA GLU A 353 -18.18 -0.02 -21.80
C GLU A 353 -19.18 -0.84 -20.98
N VAL A 354 -18.80 -1.25 -19.77
CA VAL A 354 -19.70 -1.99 -18.86
C VAL A 354 -20.91 -1.13 -18.47
N ASN A 355 -20.69 0.14 -18.10
CA ASN A 355 -21.76 1.06 -17.71
C ASN A 355 -22.72 1.29 -18.88
N ALA A 356 -22.21 1.53 -20.09
CA ALA A 356 -23.02 1.70 -21.29
C ALA A 356 -23.86 0.45 -21.62
N SER A 357 -23.26 -0.74 -21.47
CA SER A 357 -23.97 -2.02 -21.67
C SER A 357 -25.09 -2.22 -20.65
N MET A 358 -24.84 -1.86 -19.37
CA MET A 358 -25.87 -1.92 -18.33
C MET A 358 -27.01 -0.94 -18.60
N GLU A 359 -26.71 0.30 -18.99
CA GLU A 359 -27.72 1.31 -19.38
C GLU A 359 -28.57 0.84 -20.54
N ALA A 360 -27.97 0.27 -21.58
CA ALA A 360 -28.68 -0.32 -22.69
C ALA A 360 -29.61 -1.46 -22.21
N SER A 361 -29.10 -2.37 -21.41
CA SER A 361 -29.88 -3.48 -20.87
C SER A 361 -31.08 -3.01 -20.05
N ILE A 362 -30.92 -1.97 -19.24
CA ILE A 362 -32.01 -1.39 -18.43
C ILE A 362 -33.08 -0.80 -19.33
N ARG A 363 -32.69 0.01 -20.33
CA ARG A 363 -33.65 0.62 -21.32
C ARG A 363 -34.43 -0.46 -22.06
N ASP A 364 -33.72 -1.50 -22.53
CA ASP A 364 -34.35 -2.56 -23.31
C ASP A 364 -35.28 -3.43 -22.45
N LEU A 365 -34.94 -3.71 -21.17
CA LEU A 365 -35.83 -4.37 -20.23
C LEU A 365 -37.12 -3.63 -19.97
N GLN A 366 -37.08 -2.29 -19.99
CA GLN A 366 -38.22 -1.41 -19.76
C GLN A 366 -39.05 -1.18 -21.06
N SER A 367 -38.57 -1.65 -22.20
CA SER A 367 -39.24 -1.54 -23.50
C SER A 367 -40.33 -2.61 -23.70
N LYS A 368 -41.06 -2.53 -24.83
CA LYS A 368 -42.03 -3.57 -25.24
C LYS A 368 -41.40 -4.93 -25.44
N ASP A 369 -40.14 -4.98 -25.81
CA ASP A 369 -39.37 -6.19 -26.12
C ASP A 369 -38.56 -6.69 -24.89
N GLY A 370 -38.84 -6.16 -23.70
CA GLY A 370 -38.09 -6.45 -22.46
C GLY A 370 -38.03 -7.94 -22.12
N LEU A 371 -38.98 -8.75 -22.55
CA LEU A 371 -38.93 -10.19 -22.36
C LEU A 371 -37.83 -10.87 -23.20
N GLU A 372 -37.55 -10.40 -24.40
CA GLU A 372 -36.47 -10.92 -25.25
C GLU A 372 -35.11 -10.53 -24.67
N THR A 373 -34.96 -9.28 -24.20
CA THR A 373 -33.78 -8.83 -23.47
C THR A 373 -33.53 -9.67 -22.21
N LEU A 374 -34.57 -9.92 -21.42
CA LEU A 374 -34.46 -10.81 -20.26
C LEU A 374 -33.93 -12.20 -20.67
N LYS A 375 -34.49 -12.82 -21.71
CA LYS A 375 -34.03 -14.11 -22.19
C LYS A 375 -32.56 -14.10 -22.60
N ALA A 376 -32.11 -13.02 -23.27
CA ALA A 376 -30.72 -12.86 -23.66
C ALA A 376 -29.80 -12.78 -22.41
N ILE A 377 -30.14 -11.95 -21.44
CA ILE A 377 -29.40 -11.83 -20.16
C ILE A 377 -29.32 -13.17 -19.44
N LEU A 378 -30.44 -13.91 -19.33
CA LEU A 378 -30.45 -15.21 -18.67
C LEU A 378 -29.64 -16.28 -19.42
N ARG A 379 -29.52 -16.16 -20.75
CA ARG A 379 -28.70 -17.05 -21.58
C ARG A 379 -27.21 -16.74 -21.36
N SER A 380 -26.81 -15.49 -21.48
CA SER A 380 -25.43 -15.06 -21.26
C SER A 380 -24.93 -15.46 -19.85
N TYR A 381 -25.74 -15.21 -18.82
CA TYR A 381 -25.41 -15.62 -17.46
C TYR A 381 -25.15 -17.14 -17.33
N ARG A 382 -25.97 -17.99 -17.97
CA ARG A 382 -25.77 -19.42 -17.95
C ARG A 382 -24.51 -19.87 -18.69
N GLU A 383 -24.17 -19.20 -19.77
CA GLU A 383 -22.96 -19.46 -20.56
C GLU A 383 -21.72 -19.11 -19.74
N GLU A 384 -21.71 -17.94 -19.08
CA GLU A 384 -20.66 -17.54 -18.17
C GLU A 384 -20.46 -18.51 -16.99
N GLN A 385 -21.56 -18.94 -16.36
CA GLN A 385 -21.52 -19.93 -15.27
C GLN A 385 -21.00 -21.28 -15.72
N ARG A 386 -21.23 -21.67 -16.98
CA ARG A 386 -20.65 -22.89 -17.56
C ARG A 386 -19.15 -22.72 -17.81
N ALA A 387 -18.75 -21.62 -18.40
CA ALA A 387 -17.34 -21.32 -18.65
C ALA A 387 -16.51 -21.34 -17.35
N MET A 388 -16.97 -20.66 -16.29
CA MET A 388 -16.30 -20.69 -14.98
C MET A 388 -16.17 -22.12 -14.38
N LYS A 389 -17.15 -22.98 -14.60
CA LYS A 389 -17.08 -24.37 -14.11
C LYS A 389 -16.09 -25.23 -14.89
N TRP A 390 -15.80 -24.90 -16.14
CA TRP A 390 -14.79 -25.58 -16.94
C TRP A 390 -13.38 -25.21 -16.49
N ASP A 391 -13.11 -23.92 -16.27
CA ASP A 391 -11.82 -23.43 -15.79
C ASP A 391 -11.39 -24.05 -14.45
N LEU A 392 -12.33 -24.27 -13.53
CA LEU A 392 -12.07 -24.89 -12.23
C LEU A 392 -11.81 -26.41 -12.30
N ARG A 393 -12.14 -27.08 -13.43
CA ARG A 393 -11.88 -28.53 -13.63
C ARG A 393 -10.52 -28.82 -14.28
N ASP A 394 -9.97 -27.84 -14.98
CA ASP A 394 -8.69 -27.97 -15.68
C ASP A 394 -7.47 -27.60 -14.84
N PHE A 395 -7.64 -27.18 -13.58
CA PHE A 395 -6.58 -27.07 -12.58
C PHE A 395 -6.58 -28.31 -11.69
N PRO A 396 -5.73 -29.33 -11.93
CA PRO A 396 -5.48 -30.38 -10.98
C PRO A 396 -4.68 -29.80 -9.80
N PHE A 397 -5.29 -29.86 -8.60
CA PHE A 397 -4.61 -29.62 -7.34
C PHE A 397 -3.54 -30.68 -7.09
#